data_637f9ccd46948d562c4bc184831cd382
#
_entry.id   637f9ccd46948d562c4bc184831cd382
#
_cell.length_a   1.000
_cell.length_b   1.000
_cell.length_c   1.000
_cell.angle_alpha   90.00
_cell.angle_beta   90.00
_cell.angle_gamma   90.00
#
_symmetry.space_group_name_H-M   'P 1'
#
loop_
_entity.id
_entity.type
_entity.pdbx_description
1 polymer ?
#
loop_
_entity_poly.entity_id
_entity_poly.type
_entity_poly.pdbx_seq_one_letter_code
_entity_poly.pdbx_strand_id
1 'polypeptide(L)'
;MESIRNSESEDTVQKYYWELGRRIHHDKDFMDFELADVLSSIGVSTDHLEAFDDARFDEEIRSRMDNGLSLAGDDIGTPIIGFETKDGEMVGIFGPVITRVPDRDQSLELWDSVMTLTKTPGFWELKRTRTEKPEFGERP
;
A
#
# COMPACT_ATOMS: atom_id res chain seq x y z
N MET A 1 11.15 0.02 6.90
CA MET A 1 10.97 0.69 5.58
C MET A 1 11.54 2.10 5.57
N GLU A 2 11.25 2.97 6.55
CA GLU A 2 11.79 4.35 6.56
C GLU A 2 13.31 4.39 6.62
N SER A 3 13.95 3.49 7.36
CA SER A 3 15.41 3.37 7.38
C SER A 3 16.00 3.09 5.99
N ILE A 4 15.37 2.22 5.22
CA ILE A 4 15.78 1.93 3.83
C ILE A 4 15.56 3.15 2.93
N ARG A 5 14.42 3.83 3.06
CA ARG A 5 14.10 5.03 2.28
C ARG A 5 15.12 6.14 2.50
N ASN A 6 15.57 6.32 3.74
CA ASN A 6 16.48 7.40 4.11
C ASN A 6 17.94 7.16 3.66
N SER A 7 18.36 5.91 3.45
CA SER A 7 19.74 5.57 3.12
C SER A 7 19.94 4.97 1.73
N GLU A 8 18.87 4.46 1.12
CA GLU A 8 18.93 3.81 -0.18
C GLU A 8 18.09 4.58 -1.21
N SER A 9 17.02 3.97 -1.70
CA SER A 9 16.13 4.59 -2.69
C SER A 9 14.70 4.10 -2.54
N GLU A 10 13.75 4.81 -3.13
CA GLU A 10 12.35 4.39 -3.18
C GLU A 10 12.17 3.07 -3.93
N ASP A 11 12.97 2.81 -4.97
CA ASP A 11 12.98 1.52 -5.67
C ASP A 11 13.39 0.36 -4.76
N THR A 12 14.32 0.61 -3.82
CA THR A 12 14.74 -0.38 -2.83
C THR A 12 13.62 -0.65 -1.81
N VAL A 13 12.90 0.40 -1.39
CA VAL A 13 11.71 0.27 -0.54
C VAL A 13 10.65 -0.58 -1.24
N GLN A 14 10.42 -0.33 -2.51
CA GLN A 14 9.46 -1.10 -3.30
C GLN A 14 9.86 -2.57 -3.40
N LYS A 15 11.13 -2.88 -3.67
CA LYS A 15 11.64 -4.26 -3.67
C LYS A 15 11.44 -4.95 -2.33
N TYR A 16 11.71 -4.25 -1.23
CA TYR A 16 11.50 -4.77 0.13
C TYR A 16 10.01 -5.07 0.38
N TYR A 17 9.13 -4.14 0.03
CA TYR A 17 7.68 -4.31 0.16
C TYR A 17 7.16 -5.52 -0.65
N TRP A 18 7.63 -5.66 -1.89
CA TRP A 18 7.27 -6.78 -2.76
C TRP A 18 7.75 -8.13 -2.21
N GLU A 19 8.98 -8.19 -1.70
CA GLU A 19 9.50 -9.44 -1.14
C GLU A 19 8.76 -9.86 0.13
N LEU A 20 8.43 -8.90 1.00
CA LEU A 20 7.55 -9.15 2.14
C LEU A 20 6.19 -9.68 1.70
N GLY A 21 5.57 -9.03 0.74
CA GLY A 21 4.27 -9.43 0.19
C GLY A 21 4.28 -10.85 -0.38
N ARG A 22 5.34 -11.22 -1.10
CA ARG A 22 5.50 -12.59 -1.63
C ARG A 22 5.55 -13.62 -0.51
N ARG A 23 6.37 -13.42 0.51
CA ARG A 23 6.48 -14.36 1.65
C ARG A 23 5.17 -14.50 2.39
N ILE A 24 4.51 -13.39 2.71
CA ILE A 24 3.26 -13.39 3.47
C ILE A 24 2.11 -14.02 2.69
N HIS A 25 1.96 -13.68 1.41
CA HIS A 25 0.74 -13.98 0.66
C HIS A 25 0.86 -15.20 -0.26
N HIS A 26 2.05 -15.45 -0.83
CA HIS A 26 2.27 -16.54 -1.78
C HIS A 26 2.92 -17.75 -1.12
N ASP A 27 3.99 -17.55 -0.35
CA ASP A 27 4.68 -18.65 0.33
C ASP A 27 3.91 -19.11 1.57
N LYS A 28 2.95 -18.29 2.04
CA LYS A 28 2.09 -18.55 3.23
C LYS A 28 2.88 -18.69 4.53
N ASP A 29 4.07 -18.13 4.56
CA ASP A 29 4.95 -18.19 5.74
C ASP A 29 4.48 -17.29 6.89
N PHE A 30 3.42 -16.53 6.71
CA PHE A 30 2.69 -15.67 7.64
C PHE A 30 3.53 -15.18 8.84
N MET A 31 4.67 -14.47 8.54
CA MET A 31 5.63 -13.99 9.53
C MET A 31 6.53 -15.07 10.18
N ASP A 32 6.55 -16.28 9.67
CA ASP A 32 7.48 -17.35 10.10
C ASP A 32 8.78 -17.30 9.25
N PHE A 33 9.30 -16.08 9.04
CA PHE A 33 10.56 -15.84 8.33
C PHE A 33 11.34 -14.71 9.02
N GLU A 34 12.65 -14.76 8.88
CA GLU A 34 13.53 -13.73 9.43
C GLU A 34 13.58 -12.51 8.50
N LEU A 35 13.41 -11.29 9.05
CA LEU A 35 13.55 -10.06 8.28
C LEU A 35 14.94 -9.88 7.68
N ALA A 36 15.98 -10.46 8.31
CA ALA A 36 17.34 -10.50 7.78
C ALA A 36 17.41 -11.19 6.41
N ASP A 37 16.64 -12.28 6.23
CA ASP A 37 16.59 -13.02 4.97
C ASP A 37 15.88 -12.22 3.87
N VAL A 38 14.88 -11.44 4.24
CA VAL A 38 14.21 -10.51 3.31
C VAL A 38 15.19 -9.45 2.80
N LEU A 39 15.90 -8.78 3.71
CA LEU A 39 16.88 -7.76 3.37
C LEU A 39 18.00 -8.34 2.48
N SER A 40 18.55 -9.49 2.89
CA SER A 40 19.64 -10.16 2.17
C SER A 40 19.21 -10.58 0.77
N SER A 41 17.98 -11.06 0.58
CA SER A 41 17.47 -11.51 -0.72
C SER A 41 17.35 -10.41 -1.76
N ILE A 42 17.22 -9.16 -1.32
CA ILE A 42 17.15 -7.98 -2.19
C ILE A 42 18.47 -7.18 -2.22
N GLY A 43 19.53 -7.69 -1.57
CA GLY A 43 20.86 -7.08 -1.56
C GLY A 43 20.99 -5.84 -0.65
N VAL A 44 20.15 -5.74 0.38
CA VAL A 44 20.15 -4.65 1.36
C VAL A 44 20.82 -5.09 2.66
N SER A 45 21.55 -4.17 3.32
CA SER A 45 22.22 -4.44 4.59
C SER A 45 21.24 -4.87 5.67
N THR A 46 21.62 -5.87 6.45
CA THR A 46 20.89 -6.29 7.65
C THR A 46 20.97 -5.27 8.79
N ASP A 47 21.81 -4.23 8.69
CA ASP A 47 21.87 -3.15 9.67
C ASP A 47 20.53 -2.41 9.81
N HIS A 48 19.70 -2.46 8.77
CA HIS A 48 18.34 -1.93 8.81
C HIS A 48 17.40 -2.62 9.82
N LEU A 49 17.79 -3.78 10.37
CA LEU A 49 17.04 -4.45 11.43
C LEU A 49 16.99 -3.62 12.72
N GLU A 50 18.04 -2.84 12.99
CA GLU A 50 18.08 -1.94 14.16
C GLU A 50 16.93 -0.94 14.16
N ALA A 51 16.41 -0.60 12.96
CA ALA A 51 15.30 0.33 12.83
C ALA A 51 13.93 -0.26 13.25
N PHE A 52 13.86 -1.56 13.54
CA PHE A 52 12.60 -2.20 13.94
C PHE A 52 12.12 -1.71 15.31
N ASP A 53 13.05 -1.52 16.23
CA ASP A 53 12.77 -1.06 17.61
C ASP A 53 13.16 0.42 17.81
N ASP A 54 13.38 1.19 16.75
CA ASP A 54 13.86 2.56 16.80
C ASP A 54 12.73 3.57 16.60
N ALA A 55 12.30 4.18 17.69
CA ALA A 55 11.22 5.17 17.69
C ALA A 55 11.51 6.46 16.90
N ARG A 56 12.77 6.72 16.47
CA ARG A 56 13.09 7.94 15.67
C ARG A 56 12.33 8.04 14.36
N PHE A 57 11.80 6.91 13.84
CA PHE A 57 11.00 6.86 12.62
C PHE A 57 9.50 7.07 12.84
N ASP A 58 9.03 7.05 14.08
CA ASP A 58 7.60 7.07 14.40
C ASP A 58 6.91 8.35 13.92
N GLU A 59 7.57 9.50 14.08
CA GLU A 59 7.01 10.79 13.65
C GLU A 59 6.81 10.83 12.13
N GLU A 60 7.78 10.35 11.37
CA GLU A 60 7.70 10.29 9.92
C GLU A 60 6.61 9.32 9.44
N ILE A 61 6.51 8.15 10.09
CA ILE A 61 5.46 7.17 9.80
C ILE A 61 4.08 7.78 10.05
N ARG A 62 3.89 8.45 11.19
CA ARG A 62 2.62 9.13 11.51
C ARG A 62 2.30 10.22 10.50
N SER A 63 3.25 11.08 10.18
CA SER A 63 3.07 12.14 9.18
C SER A 63 2.63 11.61 7.82
N ARG A 64 3.21 10.48 7.37
CA ARG A 64 2.79 9.83 6.11
C ARG A 64 1.38 9.24 6.20
N MET A 65 1.03 8.65 7.34
CA MET A 65 -0.32 8.16 7.59
C MET A 65 -1.34 9.30 7.60
N ASP A 66 -1.05 10.38 8.31
CA ASP A 66 -1.94 11.55 8.45
C ASP A 66 -2.24 12.17 7.09
N ASN A 67 -1.27 12.23 6.18
CA ASN A 67 -1.47 12.69 4.81
C ASN A 67 -2.52 11.85 4.05
N GLY A 68 -2.52 10.54 4.23
CA GLY A 68 -3.53 9.66 3.63
C GLY A 68 -4.89 9.79 4.33
N LEU A 69 -4.91 9.73 5.66
CA LEU A 69 -6.13 9.77 6.46
C LEU A 69 -6.88 11.09 6.29
N SER A 70 -6.17 12.21 6.12
CA SER A 70 -6.78 13.52 5.87
C SER A 70 -7.62 13.58 4.60
N LEU A 71 -7.38 12.67 3.64
CA LEU A 71 -8.12 12.63 2.37
C LEU A 71 -9.40 11.79 2.41
N ALA A 72 -9.47 10.79 3.29
CA ALA A 72 -10.57 9.82 3.25
C ALA A 72 -11.14 9.45 4.63
N GLY A 73 -10.57 9.99 5.72
CA GLY A 73 -11.00 9.73 7.10
C GLY A 73 -10.12 8.71 7.82
N ASP A 74 -10.33 8.56 9.12
CA ASP A 74 -9.54 7.72 10.03
C ASP A 74 -10.22 6.40 10.43
N ASP A 75 -11.46 6.19 10.04
CA ASP A 75 -12.26 4.99 10.29
C ASP A 75 -12.22 3.96 9.14
N ILE A 76 -11.16 4.02 8.34
CA ILE A 76 -10.98 3.23 7.12
C ILE A 76 -9.67 2.43 7.15
N GLY A 77 -9.52 1.54 6.19
CA GLY A 77 -8.28 0.80 5.96
C GLY A 77 -7.52 1.29 4.73
N THR A 78 -6.88 0.37 4.05
CA THR A 78 -6.11 0.59 2.81
C THR A 78 -6.76 -0.14 1.64
N PRO A 79 -6.54 0.34 0.40
CA PRO A 79 -5.77 1.51 0.01
C PRO A 79 -6.52 2.84 0.20
N ILE A 80 -5.77 3.94 0.33
CA ILE A 80 -6.27 5.30 0.12
C ILE A 80 -5.62 5.82 -1.16
N ILE A 81 -6.42 6.27 -2.10
CA ILE A 81 -5.94 6.78 -3.38
C ILE A 81 -6.29 8.27 -3.45
N GLY A 82 -5.26 9.11 -3.55
CA GLY A 82 -5.40 10.55 -3.68
C GLY A 82 -5.09 11.03 -5.09
N PHE A 83 -5.81 12.05 -5.54
CA PHE A 83 -5.61 12.71 -6.82
C PHE A 83 -5.60 14.21 -6.66
N GLU A 84 -4.76 14.87 -7.42
CA GLU A 84 -4.83 16.31 -7.59
C GLU A 84 -5.86 16.66 -8.66
N THR A 85 -6.81 17.55 -8.32
CA THR A 85 -7.79 18.07 -9.27
C THR A 85 -7.15 19.12 -10.18
N LYS A 86 -7.86 19.53 -11.23
CA LYS A 86 -7.39 20.57 -12.14
C LYS A 86 -7.20 21.94 -11.45
N ASP A 87 -7.87 22.13 -10.34
CA ASP A 87 -7.80 23.37 -9.54
C ASP A 87 -6.72 23.29 -8.45
N GLY A 88 -5.93 22.20 -8.42
CA GLY A 88 -4.85 21.98 -7.45
C GLY A 88 -5.32 21.48 -6.09
N GLU A 89 -6.59 21.10 -5.95
CA GLU A 89 -7.12 20.51 -4.73
C GLU A 89 -6.81 19.01 -4.69
N MET A 90 -6.34 18.51 -3.54
CA MET A 90 -6.18 17.07 -3.32
C MET A 90 -7.52 16.48 -2.86
N VAL A 91 -7.99 15.49 -3.58
CA VAL A 91 -9.16 14.67 -3.22
C VAL A 91 -8.75 13.22 -3.10
N GLY A 92 -9.40 12.46 -2.23
CA GLY A 92 -9.07 11.06 -2.02
C GLY A 92 -10.27 10.20 -1.71
N ILE A 93 -10.11 8.90 -1.89
CA ILE A 93 -11.11 7.89 -1.60
C ILE A 93 -10.45 6.65 -0.99
N PHE A 94 -11.14 6.00 -0.07
CA PHE A 94 -10.79 4.66 0.38
C PHE A 94 -11.20 3.60 -0.65
N GLY A 95 -10.31 2.69 -0.97
CA GLY A 95 -10.55 1.64 -1.95
C GLY A 95 -9.89 1.94 -3.31
N PRO A 96 -10.20 1.13 -4.34
CA PRO A 96 -11.12 -0.01 -4.33
C PRO A 96 -10.58 -1.21 -3.53
N VAL A 97 -11.44 -1.90 -2.81
CA VAL A 97 -11.11 -3.17 -2.16
C VAL A 97 -11.55 -4.30 -3.09
N ILE A 98 -10.58 -4.96 -3.71
CA ILE A 98 -10.81 -6.06 -4.66
C ILE A 98 -10.22 -7.35 -4.10
N THR A 99 -10.86 -8.47 -4.40
CA THR A 99 -10.45 -9.80 -3.91
C THR A 99 -9.76 -10.64 -4.97
N ARG A 100 -9.87 -10.27 -6.23
CA ARG A 100 -9.23 -10.93 -7.37
C ARG A 100 -8.57 -9.88 -8.24
N VAL A 101 -7.38 -10.20 -8.77
CA VAL A 101 -6.70 -9.33 -9.71
C VAL A 101 -7.48 -9.37 -11.04
N PRO A 102 -8.05 -8.24 -11.51
CA PRO A 102 -8.73 -8.19 -12.79
C PRO A 102 -7.73 -8.36 -13.94
N ASP A 103 -8.21 -8.73 -15.11
CA ASP A 103 -7.37 -8.64 -16.30
C ASP A 103 -7.02 -7.17 -16.62
N ARG A 104 -6.12 -6.98 -17.60
CA ARG A 104 -5.60 -5.64 -17.92
C ARG A 104 -6.70 -4.65 -18.32
N ASP A 105 -7.63 -5.06 -19.13
CA ASP A 105 -8.65 -4.17 -19.66
C ASP A 105 -9.67 -3.81 -18.56
N GLN A 106 -10.09 -4.79 -17.78
CA GLN A 106 -10.91 -4.57 -16.59
C GLN A 106 -10.21 -3.67 -15.55
N SER A 107 -8.89 -3.81 -15.39
CA SER A 107 -8.11 -2.96 -14.47
C SER A 107 -8.13 -1.50 -14.90
N LEU A 108 -8.02 -1.23 -16.20
CA LEU A 108 -8.08 0.13 -16.74
C LEU A 108 -9.49 0.73 -16.59
N GLU A 109 -10.54 -0.03 -16.91
CA GLU A 109 -11.93 0.41 -16.72
C GLU A 109 -12.24 0.70 -15.25
N LEU A 110 -11.75 -0.15 -14.33
CA LEU A 110 -11.89 0.05 -12.89
C LEU A 110 -11.18 1.33 -12.45
N TRP A 111 -9.95 1.55 -12.92
CA TRP A 111 -9.19 2.75 -12.62
C TRP A 111 -9.91 4.03 -13.06
N ASP A 112 -10.38 4.08 -14.30
CA ASP A 112 -11.10 5.22 -14.85
C ASP A 112 -12.40 5.50 -14.08
N SER A 113 -13.08 4.44 -13.65
CA SER A 113 -14.28 4.52 -12.82
C SER A 113 -13.97 5.11 -11.44
N VAL A 114 -12.92 4.64 -10.78
CA VAL A 114 -12.45 5.18 -9.48
C VAL A 114 -12.09 6.65 -9.62
N MET A 115 -11.34 7.01 -10.67
CA MET A 115 -10.98 8.40 -10.96
C MET A 115 -12.20 9.31 -11.12
N THR A 116 -13.21 8.82 -11.81
CA THR A 116 -14.47 9.55 -12.03
C THR A 116 -15.23 9.75 -10.72
N LEU A 117 -15.40 8.69 -9.95
CA LEU A 117 -16.09 8.72 -8.66
C LEU A 117 -15.41 9.70 -7.68
N THR A 118 -14.09 9.56 -7.53
CA THR A 118 -13.32 10.40 -6.58
C THR A 118 -13.41 11.90 -6.92
N LYS A 119 -13.48 12.25 -8.19
CA LYS A 119 -13.59 13.64 -8.66
C LYS A 119 -15.01 14.17 -8.74
N THR A 120 -16.02 13.35 -8.45
CA THR A 120 -17.42 13.76 -8.52
C THR A 120 -17.82 14.48 -7.24
N PRO A 121 -18.17 15.79 -7.28
CA PRO A 121 -18.60 16.52 -6.10
C PRO A 121 -19.82 15.87 -5.44
N GLY A 122 -19.77 15.71 -4.12
CA GLY A 122 -20.86 15.11 -3.36
C GLY A 122 -20.91 13.58 -3.39
N PHE A 123 -19.93 12.91 -4.02
CA PHE A 123 -19.75 11.46 -3.89
C PHE A 123 -18.85 11.16 -2.70
N TRP A 124 -19.30 10.33 -1.77
CA TRP A 124 -18.57 10.01 -0.54
C TRP A 124 -18.23 8.54 -0.38
N GLU A 125 -19.16 7.63 -0.66
CA GLU A 125 -18.95 6.21 -0.38
C GLU A 125 -19.71 5.31 -1.36
N LEU A 126 -19.09 4.17 -1.72
CA LEU A 126 -19.72 3.05 -2.38
C LEU A 126 -19.24 1.75 -1.73
N LYS A 127 -20.14 1.00 -1.12
CA LYS A 127 -19.81 -0.20 -0.37
C LYS A 127 -20.76 -1.37 -0.66
N ARG A 128 -20.20 -2.58 -0.66
CA ARG A 128 -21.00 -3.82 -0.65
C ARG A 128 -20.38 -4.85 0.30
N THR A 129 -21.17 -5.83 0.72
CA THR A 129 -20.68 -6.93 1.56
C THR A 129 -19.68 -7.79 0.79
N ARG A 130 -18.53 -8.02 1.38
CA ARG A 130 -17.53 -8.94 0.85
C ARG A 130 -17.86 -10.37 1.29
N THR A 131 -18.00 -11.27 0.34
CA THR A 131 -18.37 -12.68 0.55
C THR A 131 -17.25 -13.66 0.26
N GLU A 132 -16.10 -13.17 -0.21
CA GLU A 132 -14.93 -13.99 -0.56
C GLU A 132 -13.63 -13.42 0.03
N LYS A 133 -12.62 -14.28 0.15
CA LYS A 133 -11.28 -13.89 0.59
C LYS A 133 -10.43 -13.43 -0.59
N PRO A 134 -9.37 -12.63 -0.35
CA PRO A 134 -8.41 -12.27 -1.40
C PRO A 134 -7.75 -13.50 -2.03
N GLU A 135 -7.62 -13.46 -3.36
CA GLU A 135 -6.86 -14.41 -4.17
C GLU A 135 -5.69 -13.66 -4.80
N PHE A 136 -4.47 -14.10 -4.53
CA PHE A 136 -3.25 -13.40 -4.98
C PHE A 136 -2.72 -13.93 -6.33
N GLY A 137 -3.32 -14.97 -6.88
CA GLY A 137 -2.85 -15.60 -8.10
C GLY A 137 -1.54 -16.38 -7.93
N GLU A 138 -0.80 -16.54 -9.03
CA GLU A 138 0.54 -17.14 -9.00
C GLU A 138 1.56 -16.16 -8.42
N ARG A 139 2.64 -16.71 -7.84
CA ARG A 139 3.76 -15.91 -7.33
C ARG A 139 4.43 -15.17 -8.49
N PRO A 140 4.51 -13.82 -8.47
CA PRO A 140 5.16 -13.04 -9.52
C PRO A 140 6.68 -13.18 -9.53
#